data_334b17d3c4ae775971f3857274de46fb
#
_entry.id   334b17d3c4ae775971f3857274de46fb
#
_cell.length_a   1.000
_cell.length_b   1.000
_cell.length_c   1.000
_cell.angle_alpha   90.00
_cell.angle_beta   90.00
_cell.angle_gamma   90.00
#
_symmetry.space_group_name_H-M   'P 1'
#
loop_
_entity.id
_entity.type
_entity.pdbx_description
1 polymer ?
#
loop_
_entity_poly.entity_id
_entity_poly.type
_entity_poly.pdbx_seq_one_letter_code
_entity_poly.pdbx_strand_id
1 'polypeptide(L)'
;GSEIDRRAFLAALSDMQYQRTDIEWKRGLFRARGDAIEVWPAYERYAVRIELFGDEIERVDLINPTSGEVIAEERQFFLFPAVHYVMPEDRMKAATGGIREELEARVLALRSEGRLLEAQRLLGRTKYDLEMIEEVGFCQGIENYSRWLDGRQPGERPFTLMDYFDYSPPADDRLAKPRMIEHPTRQNLGDWLLIIDESHVTVPQINAMFNGDKNRKEILVQHGFRLPSAMDNRPLRFE
;
A
#
# COMPACT_ATOMS: atom_id res chain seq x y z
N GLY A 1 1.01 -3.84 32.82
CA GLY A 1 0.19 -3.92 31.65
C GLY A 1 0.01 -2.58 30.97
N SER A 2 -0.13 -2.60 29.68
CA SER A 2 -0.54 -1.39 28.92
C SER A 2 -2.05 -1.36 28.84
N GLU A 3 -2.67 -0.22 29.11
CA GLU A 3 -4.11 -0.05 28.91
C GLU A 3 -4.45 -0.08 27.42
N ILE A 4 -5.53 -0.78 27.06
CA ILE A 4 -6.01 -0.91 25.71
C ILE A 4 -7.55 -0.88 25.67
N ASP A 5 -8.10 0.02 24.88
CA ASP A 5 -9.52 -0.07 24.54
C ASP A 5 -9.73 -1.22 23.54
N ARG A 6 -10.39 -2.28 24.02
CA ARG A 6 -10.66 -3.46 23.20
C ARG A 6 -11.38 -3.13 21.89
N ARG A 7 -12.36 -2.22 21.90
CA ARG A 7 -13.11 -1.84 20.69
C ARG A 7 -12.22 -1.11 19.69
N ALA A 8 -11.44 -0.17 20.19
CA ALA A 8 -10.49 0.56 19.37
C ALA A 8 -9.43 -0.38 18.76
N PHE A 9 -8.97 -1.37 19.54
CA PHE A 9 -8.01 -2.36 19.05
C PHE A 9 -8.59 -3.25 17.95
N LEU A 10 -9.82 -3.75 18.12
CA LEU A 10 -10.49 -4.56 17.09
C LEU A 10 -10.77 -3.72 15.81
N ALA A 11 -11.12 -2.44 15.96
CA ALA A 11 -11.26 -1.53 14.84
C ALA A 11 -9.92 -1.34 14.12
N ALA A 12 -8.83 -1.10 14.87
CA ALA A 12 -7.49 -0.96 14.30
C ALA A 12 -7.03 -2.23 13.54
N LEU A 13 -7.39 -3.43 14.01
CA LEU A 13 -7.13 -4.66 13.24
C LEU A 13 -7.87 -4.67 11.90
N SER A 14 -9.12 -4.22 11.87
CA SER A 14 -9.91 -4.11 10.64
C SER A 14 -9.34 -3.04 9.71
N ASP A 15 -8.91 -1.90 10.24
CA ASP A 15 -8.26 -0.83 9.48
C ASP A 15 -6.93 -1.32 8.86
N MET A 16 -6.20 -2.19 9.56
CA MET A 16 -5.02 -2.89 9.05
C MET A 16 -5.34 -4.04 8.09
N GLN A 17 -6.61 -4.18 7.67
CA GLN A 17 -7.11 -5.19 6.72
C GLN A 17 -7.01 -6.63 7.23
N TYR A 18 -6.99 -6.86 8.54
CA TYR A 18 -7.27 -8.16 9.12
C TYR A 18 -8.77 -8.42 9.11
N GLN A 19 -9.18 -9.61 8.71
CA GLN A 19 -10.58 -10.00 8.69
C GLN A 19 -10.91 -10.82 9.94
N ARG A 20 -12.07 -10.51 10.56
CA ARG A 20 -12.57 -11.29 11.69
C ARG A 20 -13.10 -12.63 11.22
N THR A 21 -12.78 -13.68 11.97
CA THR A 21 -13.30 -15.03 11.74
C THR A 21 -13.62 -15.72 13.04
N ASP A 22 -14.61 -16.59 13.01
CA ASP A 22 -14.92 -17.51 14.12
C ASP A 22 -14.77 -18.98 13.70
N ILE A 23 -14.61 -19.25 12.40
CA ILE A 23 -14.63 -20.61 11.81
C ILE A 23 -13.29 -20.96 11.18
N GLU A 24 -12.90 -20.23 10.15
CA GLU A 24 -11.68 -20.49 9.40
C GLU A 24 -10.48 -19.77 10.04
N TRP A 25 -9.36 -20.48 10.25
CA TRP A 25 -8.17 -19.90 10.84
C TRP A 25 -7.00 -19.96 9.87
N LYS A 26 -6.64 -18.80 9.30
CA LYS A 26 -5.56 -18.65 8.35
C LYS A 26 -4.87 -17.29 8.51
N ARG A 27 -3.76 -17.08 7.81
CA ARG A 27 -3.00 -15.83 7.81
C ARG A 27 -3.87 -14.66 7.36
N GLY A 28 -3.67 -13.50 8.00
CA GLY A 28 -4.43 -12.29 7.73
C GLY A 28 -5.80 -12.23 8.42
N LEU A 29 -6.09 -13.21 9.30
CA LEU A 29 -7.33 -13.24 10.08
C LEU A 29 -7.08 -13.00 11.57
N PHE A 30 -8.12 -12.52 12.25
CA PHE A 30 -8.14 -12.45 13.69
C PHE A 30 -9.43 -13.02 14.25
N ARG A 31 -9.38 -13.44 15.51
CA ARG A 31 -10.55 -13.88 16.26
C ARG A 31 -10.50 -13.36 17.69
N ALA A 32 -11.67 -13.12 18.28
CA ALA A 32 -11.80 -12.63 19.64
C ALA A 32 -12.75 -13.55 20.41
N ARG A 33 -12.25 -14.22 21.45
CA ARG A 33 -13.00 -15.15 22.29
C ARG A 33 -12.78 -14.85 23.76
N GLY A 34 -13.83 -14.46 24.47
CA GLY A 34 -13.71 -14.03 25.87
C GLY A 34 -12.73 -12.88 25.98
N ASP A 35 -11.75 -12.98 26.85
CA ASP A 35 -10.74 -11.97 27.09
C ASP A 35 -9.49 -12.12 26.23
N ALA A 36 -9.48 -13.10 25.31
CA ALA A 36 -8.37 -13.32 24.39
C ALA A 36 -8.68 -12.79 22.97
N ILE A 37 -7.70 -12.14 22.39
CA ILE A 37 -7.67 -11.75 20.97
C ILE A 37 -6.50 -12.49 20.33
N GLU A 38 -6.77 -13.24 19.27
CA GLU A 38 -5.75 -13.93 18.51
C GLU A 38 -5.68 -13.36 17.10
N VAL A 39 -4.46 -13.05 16.65
CA VAL A 39 -4.19 -12.52 15.31
C VAL A 39 -3.16 -13.41 14.64
N TRP A 40 -3.44 -13.86 13.42
CA TRP A 40 -2.42 -14.54 12.62
C TRP A 40 -1.85 -13.58 11.58
N PRO A 41 -0.66 -13.00 11.82
CA PRO A 41 -0.07 -12.06 10.86
C PRO A 41 0.06 -12.70 9.47
N ALA A 42 -0.18 -11.92 8.43
CA ALA A 42 -0.14 -12.40 7.05
C ALA A 42 1.26 -12.88 6.62
N TYR A 43 2.30 -12.35 7.27
CA TYR A 43 3.72 -12.54 6.98
C TYR A 43 4.42 -13.52 7.94
N GLU A 44 3.73 -14.02 8.99
CA GLU A 44 4.33 -14.89 10.00
C GLU A 44 3.83 -16.34 9.93
N ARG A 45 4.60 -17.26 10.49
CA ARG A 45 4.22 -18.68 10.61
C ARG A 45 3.50 -19.01 11.91
N TYR A 46 3.60 -18.14 12.91
CA TYR A 46 2.94 -18.22 14.21
C TYR A 46 1.78 -17.22 14.27
N ALA A 47 0.88 -17.43 15.20
CA ALA A 47 -0.15 -16.46 15.57
C ALA A 47 0.23 -15.80 16.89
N VAL A 48 -0.37 -14.64 17.16
CA VAL A 48 -0.19 -13.88 18.39
C VAL A 48 -1.49 -13.94 19.17
N ARG A 49 -1.41 -14.37 20.43
CA ARG A 49 -2.51 -14.33 21.39
C ARG A 49 -2.26 -13.20 22.38
N ILE A 50 -3.23 -12.33 22.53
CA ILE A 50 -3.22 -11.21 23.47
C ILE A 50 -4.29 -11.50 24.49
N GLU A 51 -3.90 -11.72 25.72
CA GLU A 51 -4.79 -11.93 26.86
C GLU A 51 -5.02 -10.62 27.59
N LEU A 52 -6.29 -10.28 27.82
CA LEU A 52 -6.72 -9.05 28.47
C LEU A 52 -7.29 -9.36 29.83
N PHE A 53 -6.99 -8.51 30.81
CA PHE A 53 -7.68 -8.46 32.07
C PHE A 53 -8.39 -7.10 32.21
N GLY A 54 -9.69 -7.07 31.89
CA GLY A 54 -10.41 -5.81 31.71
C GLY A 54 -9.87 -5.03 30.51
N ASP A 55 -9.36 -3.83 30.77
CA ASP A 55 -8.75 -2.94 29.76
C ASP A 55 -7.22 -3.00 29.76
N GLU A 56 -6.60 -3.95 30.46
CA GLU A 56 -5.15 -4.12 30.50
C GLU A 56 -4.69 -5.36 29.73
N ILE A 57 -3.57 -5.26 29.03
CA ILE A 57 -2.90 -6.43 28.43
C ILE A 57 -2.17 -7.16 29.56
N GLU A 58 -2.62 -8.36 29.85
CA GLU A 58 -2.00 -9.23 30.84
C GLU A 58 -0.79 -9.97 30.22
N ARG A 59 -0.97 -10.53 29.02
CA ARG A 59 0.06 -11.34 28.37
C ARG A 59 -0.04 -11.26 26.84
N VAL A 60 1.12 -11.42 26.18
CA VAL A 60 1.24 -11.56 24.73
C VAL A 60 2.04 -12.81 24.43
N ASP A 61 1.41 -13.80 23.82
CA ASP A 61 2.03 -15.07 23.46
C ASP A 61 2.14 -15.26 21.96
N LEU A 62 3.26 -15.78 21.53
CA LEU A 62 3.39 -16.39 20.21
C LEU A 62 2.89 -17.82 20.30
N ILE A 63 1.92 -18.20 19.48
CA ILE A 63 1.29 -19.50 19.52
C ILE A 63 1.41 -20.24 18.18
N ASN A 64 1.45 -21.55 18.24
CA ASN A 64 1.28 -22.38 17.06
C ASN A 64 -0.18 -22.27 16.59
N PRO A 65 -0.46 -21.79 15.36
CA PRO A 65 -1.81 -21.53 14.92
C PRO A 65 -2.67 -22.82 14.75
N THR A 66 -2.03 -23.99 14.65
CA THR A 66 -2.70 -25.27 14.47
C THR A 66 -2.99 -25.95 15.81
N SER A 67 -2.01 -26.01 16.70
CA SER A 67 -2.17 -26.68 18.01
C SER A 67 -2.67 -25.73 19.11
N GLY A 68 -2.44 -24.42 18.96
CA GLY A 68 -2.73 -23.41 19.99
C GLY A 68 -1.68 -23.38 21.11
N GLU A 69 -0.62 -24.18 21.02
CA GLU A 69 0.46 -24.24 22.00
C GLU A 69 1.27 -22.93 22.00
N VAL A 70 1.64 -22.47 23.20
CA VAL A 70 2.49 -21.30 23.37
C VAL A 70 3.93 -21.66 22.95
N ILE A 71 4.47 -20.90 22.02
CA ILE A 71 5.85 -21.04 21.54
C ILE A 71 6.78 -20.16 22.38
N ALA A 72 6.36 -18.93 22.63
CA ALA A 72 7.11 -17.95 23.43
C ALA A 72 6.16 -16.91 24.03
N GLU A 73 6.56 -16.32 25.13
CA GLU A 73 5.91 -15.14 25.71
C GLU A 73 6.72 -13.90 25.32
N GLU A 74 6.05 -12.85 24.86
CA GLU A 74 6.68 -11.61 24.42
C GLU A 74 6.21 -10.43 25.25
N ARG A 75 7.13 -9.48 25.51
CA ARG A 75 6.81 -8.23 26.19
C ARG A 75 6.22 -7.17 25.26
N GLN A 76 6.51 -7.28 23.98
CA GLN A 76 6.11 -6.35 22.93
C GLN A 76 6.04 -7.07 21.59
N PHE A 77 5.01 -6.78 20.84
CA PHE A 77 4.87 -7.30 19.47
C PHE A 77 4.46 -6.16 18.53
N PHE A 78 5.11 -6.09 17.37
CA PHE A 78 4.76 -5.14 16.31
C PHE A 78 3.91 -5.87 15.27
N LEU A 79 2.67 -5.42 15.13
CA LEU A 79 1.75 -5.95 14.14
C LEU A 79 1.70 -4.99 12.95
N PHE A 80 2.05 -5.50 11.78
CA PHE A 80 1.95 -4.77 10.51
C PHE A 80 0.66 -5.13 9.77
N PRO A 81 0.18 -4.30 8.84
CA PRO A 81 -1.02 -4.57 8.06
C PRO A 81 -1.00 -5.94 7.37
N ALA A 82 -2.18 -6.54 7.20
CA ALA A 82 -2.35 -7.83 6.54
C ALA A 82 -2.10 -7.77 5.03
N VAL A 83 -2.17 -6.58 4.45
CA VAL A 83 -1.91 -6.31 3.03
C VAL A 83 -0.82 -5.25 2.88
N HIS A 84 -0.10 -5.27 1.76
CA HIS A 84 1.04 -4.37 1.54
C HIS A 84 0.66 -2.90 1.38
N TYR A 85 -0.59 -2.60 1.05
CA TYR A 85 -1.02 -1.23 0.79
C TYR A 85 -2.34 -0.97 1.51
N VAL A 86 -2.26 -0.20 2.58
CA VAL A 86 -3.42 0.26 3.36
C VAL A 86 -3.50 1.78 3.24
N MET A 87 -4.65 2.27 2.83
CA MET A 87 -4.87 3.69 2.64
C MET A 87 -5.97 4.19 3.58
N PRO A 88 -5.75 5.31 4.29
CA PRO A 88 -6.78 5.99 5.04
C PRO A 88 -7.98 6.37 4.16
N GLU A 89 -9.19 6.31 4.72
CA GLU A 89 -10.44 6.52 3.97
C GLU A 89 -10.52 7.92 3.33
N ASP A 90 -10.04 8.95 4.04
CA ASP A 90 -9.98 10.33 3.55
C ASP A 90 -9.09 10.46 2.30
N ARG A 91 -7.93 9.79 2.30
CA ARG A 91 -7.04 9.73 1.13
C ARG A 91 -7.66 8.97 -0.02
N MET A 92 -8.34 7.86 0.26
CA MET A 92 -9.04 7.09 -0.76
C MET A 92 -10.11 7.94 -1.45
N LYS A 93 -10.90 8.69 -0.70
CA LYS A 93 -11.90 9.62 -1.24
C LYS A 93 -11.27 10.72 -2.10
N ALA A 94 -10.17 11.29 -1.65
CA ALA A 94 -9.45 12.31 -2.43
C ALA A 94 -8.89 11.72 -3.74
N ALA A 95 -8.30 10.52 -3.68
CA ALA A 95 -7.75 9.83 -4.84
C ALA A 95 -8.83 9.49 -5.87
N THR A 96 -9.96 8.90 -5.44
CA THR A 96 -11.07 8.56 -6.34
C THR A 96 -11.70 9.80 -6.96
N GLY A 97 -11.77 10.91 -6.22
CA GLY A 97 -12.18 12.23 -6.76
C GLY A 97 -11.26 12.68 -7.89
N GLY A 98 -9.96 12.71 -7.67
CA GLY A 98 -8.97 13.10 -8.68
C GLY A 98 -8.95 12.18 -9.90
N ILE A 99 -9.13 10.87 -9.71
CA ILE A 99 -9.25 9.91 -10.82
C ILE A 99 -10.49 10.20 -11.67
N ARG A 100 -11.63 10.57 -11.05
CA ARG A 100 -12.86 10.94 -11.79
C ARG A 100 -12.66 12.21 -12.61
N GLU A 101 -12.06 13.23 -12.03
CA GLU A 101 -11.79 14.49 -12.73
C GLU A 101 -10.86 14.27 -13.93
N GLU A 102 -9.79 13.51 -13.76
CA GLU A 102 -8.87 13.16 -14.85
C GLU A 102 -9.59 12.35 -15.94
N LEU A 103 -10.45 11.38 -15.56
CA LEU A 103 -11.24 10.59 -16.48
C LEU A 103 -12.17 11.48 -17.34
N GLU A 104 -12.91 12.38 -16.71
CA GLU A 104 -13.84 13.27 -17.42
C GLU A 104 -13.09 14.16 -18.41
N ALA A 105 -12.01 14.78 -17.98
CA ALA A 105 -11.16 15.61 -18.84
C ALA A 105 -10.60 14.81 -20.03
N ARG A 106 -10.10 13.60 -19.78
CA ARG A 106 -9.52 12.77 -20.84
C ARG A 106 -10.57 12.25 -21.82
N VAL A 107 -11.74 11.83 -21.33
CA VAL A 107 -12.87 11.39 -22.18
C VAL A 107 -13.35 12.53 -23.06
N LEU A 108 -13.44 13.75 -22.53
CA LEU A 108 -13.81 14.92 -23.30
C LEU A 108 -12.80 15.20 -24.42
N ALA A 109 -11.50 15.16 -24.10
CA ALA A 109 -10.44 15.34 -25.07
C ALA A 109 -10.49 14.28 -26.19
N LEU A 110 -10.61 12.99 -25.86
CA LEU A 110 -10.72 11.91 -26.85
C LEU A 110 -11.96 12.07 -27.76
N ARG A 111 -13.08 12.50 -27.21
CA ARG A 111 -14.29 12.78 -27.99
C ARG A 111 -14.11 13.94 -28.95
N SER A 112 -13.46 15.02 -28.52
CA SER A 112 -13.18 16.18 -29.38
C SER A 112 -12.21 15.84 -30.52
N GLU A 113 -11.33 14.84 -30.30
CA GLU A 113 -10.41 14.28 -31.30
C GLU A 113 -11.11 13.27 -32.25
N GLY A 114 -12.40 12.98 -32.06
CA GLY A 114 -13.15 11.98 -32.84
C GLY A 114 -12.86 10.53 -32.43
N ARG A 115 -12.14 10.30 -31.34
CA ARG A 115 -11.67 8.98 -30.85
C ARG A 115 -12.69 8.35 -29.90
N LEU A 116 -13.88 8.08 -30.42
CA LEU A 116 -15.03 7.66 -29.62
C LEU A 116 -14.86 6.28 -28.98
N LEU A 117 -14.18 5.36 -29.67
CA LEU A 117 -13.95 4.00 -29.18
C LEU A 117 -13.00 4.00 -27.98
N GLU A 118 -11.93 4.78 -28.05
CA GLU A 118 -10.97 4.94 -26.95
C GLU A 118 -11.63 5.64 -25.76
N ALA A 119 -12.46 6.65 -26.02
CA ALA A 119 -13.22 7.33 -24.98
C ALA A 119 -14.17 6.38 -24.24
N GLN A 120 -14.91 5.54 -24.98
CA GLN A 120 -15.84 4.57 -24.40
C GLN A 120 -15.09 3.49 -23.59
N ARG A 121 -13.99 2.98 -24.12
CA ARG A 121 -13.15 1.98 -23.44
C ARG A 121 -12.59 2.50 -22.15
N LEU A 122 -11.99 3.70 -22.17
CA LEU A 122 -11.43 4.34 -21.00
C LEU A 122 -12.49 4.58 -19.92
N LEU A 123 -13.66 5.10 -20.35
CA LEU A 123 -14.76 5.36 -19.43
C LEU A 123 -15.26 4.08 -18.75
N GLY A 124 -15.50 3.02 -19.50
CA GLY A 124 -16.00 1.74 -18.96
C GLY A 124 -14.99 1.10 -18.02
N ARG A 125 -13.71 1.06 -18.40
CA ARG A 125 -12.66 0.46 -17.60
C ARG A 125 -12.44 1.24 -16.29
N THR A 126 -12.27 2.54 -16.37
CA THR A 126 -11.95 3.35 -15.18
C THR A 126 -13.13 3.43 -14.21
N LYS A 127 -14.38 3.47 -14.70
CA LYS A 127 -15.55 3.40 -13.83
C LYS A 127 -15.60 2.09 -13.05
N TYR A 128 -15.40 0.96 -13.72
CA TYR A 128 -15.33 -0.35 -13.07
C TYR A 128 -14.20 -0.41 -12.02
N ASP A 129 -13.00 0.10 -12.36
CA ASP A 129 -11.87 0.13 -11.43
C ASP A 129 -12.19 1.02 -10.20
N LEU A 130 -12.89 2.15 -10.38
CA LEU A 130 -13.31 3.02 -9.29
C LEU A 130 -14.34 2.34 -8.37
N GLU A 131 -15.34 1.66 -8.92
CA GLU A 131 -16.32 0.88 -8.16
C GLU A 131 -15.61 -0.20 -7.30
N MET A 132 -14.65 -0.92 -7.89
CA MET A 132 -13.86 -1.90 -7.16
C MET A 132 -13.00 -1.28 -6.04
N ILE A 133 -12.40 -0.13 -6.29
CA ILE A 133 -11.61 0.59 -5.27
C ILE A 133 -12.52 1.04 -4.12
N GLU A 134 -13.71 1.56 -4.40
CA GLU A 134 -14.64 2.06 -3.40
C GLU A 134 -15.30 0.95 -2.57
N GLU A 135 -15.63 -0.19 -3.20
CA GLU A 135 -16.32 -1.29 -2.52
C GLU A 135 -15.36 -2.27 -1.83
N VAL A 136 -14.22 -2.55 -2.45
CA VAL A 136 -13.29 -3.61 -2.03
C VAL A 136 -11.95 -3.04 -1.54
N GLY A 137 -11.66 -1.77 -1.83
CA GLY A 137 -10.36 -1.15 -1.54
C GLY A 137 -9.25 -1.53 -2.53
N PHE A 138 -9.57 -2.27 -3.60
CA PHE A 138 -8.59 -2.78 -4.56
C PHE A 138 -9.21 -2.99 -5.94
N CYS A 139 -8.42 -2.76 -7.00
CA CYS A 139 -8.74 -3.18 -8.35
C CYS A 139 -7.54 -3.81 -9.04
N GLN A 140 -7.78 -4.59 -10.09
CA GLN A 140 -6.69 -5.16 -10.88
C GLN A 140 -5.97 -4.06 -11.67
N GLY A 141 -4.68 -3.87 -11.39
CA GLY A 141 -3.88 -2.81 -11.99
C GLY A 141 -3.95 -1.50 -11.20
N ILE A 142 -4.22 -1.56 -9.89
CA ILE A 142 -4.29 -0.41 -8.97
C ILE A 142 -3.03 0.47 -9.06
N GLU A 143 -1.89 -0.10 -9.40
CA GLU A 143 -0.62 0.61 -9.61
C GLU A 143 -0.70 1.70 -10.69
N ASN A 144 -1.64 1.61 -11.62
CA ASN A 144 -1.85 2.63 -12.64
C ASN A 144 -2.48 3.91 -12.08
N TYR A 145 -3.02 3.85 -10.88
CA TYR A 145 -3.60 4.97 -10.14
C TYR A 145 -2.68 5.47 -9.02
N SER A 146 -1.46 4.94 -8.93
CA SER A 146 -0.52 5.21 -7.82
C SER A 146 -0.27 6.69 -7.57
N ARG A 147 -0.20 7.52 -8.61
CA ARG A 147 -0.03 8.97 -8.46
C ARG A 147 -1.12 9.59 -7.58
N TRP A 148 -2.38 9.23 -7.82
CA TRP A 148 -3.52 9.72 -7.05
C TRP A 148 -3.53 9.15 -5.63
N LEU A 149 -3.23 7.86 -5.52
CA LEU A 149 -3.18 7.15 -4.24
C LEU A 149 -2.07 7.70 -3.34
N ASP A 150 -0.90 7.98 -3.90
CA ASP A 150 0.25 8.54 -3.16
C ASP A 150 0.15 10.06 -2.96
N GLY A 151 -0.78 10.75 -3.65
CA GLY A 151 -0.91 12.20 -3.63
C GLY A 151 0.23 12.94 -4.32
N ARG A 152 0.93 12.29 -5.26
CA ARG A 152 2.06 12.87 -6.01
C ARG A 152 1.59 13.85 -7.07
N GLN A 153 2.45 14.81 -7.38
CA GLN A 153 2.21 15.74 -8.47
C GLN A 153 2.46 15.08 -9.84
N PRO A 154 1.85 15.59 -10.92
CA PRO A 154 2.12 15.11 -12.27
C PRO A 154 3.62 15.14 -12.62
N GLY A 155 4.15 14.01 -13.13
CA GLY A 155 5.56 13.87 -13.47
C GLY A 155 6.49 13.50 -12.31
N GLU A 156 5.97 13.46 -11.08
CA GLU A 156 6.72 13.03 -9.91
C GLU A 156 6.95 11.52 -9.92
N ARG A 157 8.17 11.08 -9.59
CA ARG A 157 8.49 9.66 -9.56
C ARG A 157 7.81 8.94 -8.39
N PRO A 158 7.49 7.64 -8.50
CA PRO A 158 7.04 6.88 -7.35
C PRO A 158 8.15 6.68 -6.32
N PHE A 159 7.76 6.40 -5.08
CA PHE A 159 8.67 5.95 -4.05
C PHE A 159 9.25 4.59 -4.41
N THR A 160 10.52 4.40 -4.09
CA THR A 160 11.27 3.17 -4.30
C THR A 160 11.88 2.68 -3.01
N LEU A 161 12.42 1.46 -3.02
CA LEU A 161 13.13 0.92 -1.85
C LEU A 161 14.29 1.83 -1.40
N MET A 162 14.92 2.55 -2.33
CA MET A 162 16.01 3.48 -2.00
C MET A 162 15.57 4.65 -1.12
N ASP A 163 14.32 5.10 -1.29
CA ASP A 163 13.77 6.20 -0.48
C ASP A 163 13.67 5.82 1.01
N TYR A 164 13.53 4.52 1.33
CA TYR A 164 13.52 4.05 2.72
C TYR A 164 14.90 4.09 3.37
N PHE A 165 15.98 3.98 2.62
CA PHE A 165 17.34 4.12 3.16
C PHE A 165 17.70 5.58 3.44
N ASP A 166 17.07 6.52 2.74
CA ASP A 166 17.25 7.95 2.97
C ASP A 166 16.35 8.49 4.11
N TYR A 167 15.45 7.63 4.64
CA TYR A 167 14.55 8.01 5.71
C TYR A 167 15.27 8.02 7.05
N SER A 168 15.50 9.21 7.60
CA SER A 168 15.86 9.39 9.00
C SER A 168 14.63 9.84 9.77
N PRO A 169 14.06 9.01 10.67
CA PRO A 169 12.98 9.47 11.53
C PRO A 169 13.46 10.63 12.40
N PRO A 170 12.64 11.68 12.59
CA PRO A 170 12.99 12.76 13.50
C PRO A 170 13.28 12.18 14.88
N ALA A 171 14.37 12.64 15.51
CA ALA A 171 14.94 12.07 16.73
C ALA A 171 14.03 12.11 17.97
N ASP A 172 12.89 12.78 17.92
CA ASP A 172 12.07 13.08 19.11
C ASP A 172 10.55 12.97 18.89
N ASP A 173 10.07 12.20 17.97
CA ASP A 173 8.63 12.14 17.72
C ASP A 173 8.06 10.72 17.78
N ARG A 174 7.94 10.20 19.01
CA ARG A 174 7.23 8.93 19.29
C ARG A 174 5.72 9.01 19.01
N LEU A 175 5.21 10.18 18.63
CA LEU A 175 3.81 10.50 18.38
C LEU A 175 3.58 11.27 17.06
N ALA A 176 4.60 11.46 16.25
CA ALA A 176 4.43 12.14 14.98
C ALA A 176 3.53 11.32 14.06
N LYS A 177 2.42 11.93 13.66
CA LYS A 177 1.65 11.43 12.51
C LYS A 177 2.62 11.22 11.36
N PRO A 178 2.49 10.13 10.59
CA PRO A 178 3.36 9.90 9.46
C PRO A 178 3.30 11.12 8.55
N ARG A 179 4.36 11.94 8.60
CA ARG A 179 4.54 13.02 7.62
C ARG A 179 4.72 12.34 6.28
N MET A 180 4.01 12.83 5.28
CA MET A 180 4.35 12.48 3.91
C MET A 180 5.85 12.74 3.76
N ILE A 181 6.58 11.71 3.36
CA ILE A 181 8.00 11.81 3.06
C ILE A 181 8.08 12.81 1.90
N GLU A 182 8.55 14.01 2.15
CA GLU A 182 8.91 14.93 1.09
C GLU A 182 10.01 14.22 0.30
N HIS A 183 9.88 14.20 -1.02
CA HIS A 183 10.90 13.56 -1.86
C HIS A 183 12.28 14.08 -1.49
N PRO A 184 13.24 13.20 -1.19
CA PRO A 184 14.58 13.64 -0.82
C PRO A 184 15.12 14.51 -1.94
N THR A 185 15.40 15.76 -1.62
CA THR A 185 16.15 16.62 -2.50
C THR A 185 17.58 16.07 -2.59
N ARG A 186 18.24 16.20 -3.73
CA ARG A 186 19.62 15.72 -3.99
C ARG A 186 20.66 16.10 -2.91
N GLN A 187 20.28 16.90 -1.92
CA GLN A 187 21.17 17.42 -0.85
C GLN A 187 21.24 16.52 0.39
N ASN A 188 20.34 15.51 0.51
CA ASN A 188 20.36 14.56 1.62
C ASN A 188 20.63 13.15 1.09
N LEU A 189 21.83 12.94 0.56
CA LEU A 189 22.33 11.58 0.30
C LEU A 189 22.57 10.94 1.65
N GLY A 190 21.80 9.88 1.97
CA GLY A 190 21.95 9.12 3.20
C GLY A 190 23.34 8.49 3.30
N ASP A 191 23.78 8.18 4.52
CA ASP A 191 25.06 7.52 4.82
C ASP A 191 25.02 6.01 4.48
N TRP A 192 24.60 5.65 3.26
CA TRP A 192 24.52 4.26 2.82
C TRP A 192 25.24 4.04 1.49
N LEU A 193 25.69 2.81 1.27
CA LEU A 193 26.40 2.38 0.08
C LEU A 193 25.61 1.29 -0.63
N LEU A 194 25.27 1.49 -1.91
CA LEU A 194 24.69 0.47 -2.77
C LEU A 194 25.80 -0.31 -3.49
N ILE A 195 25.84 -1.61 -3.26
CA ILE A 195 26.72 -2.54 -3.97
C ILE A 195 25.87 -3.35 -4.94
N ILE A 196 26.17 -3.26 -6.24
CA ILE A 196 25.46 -4.01 -7.29
C ILE A 196 26.35 -5.15 -7.75
N ASP A 197 25.94 -6.38 -7.41
CA ASP A 197 26.58 -7.58 -7.93
C ASP A 197 26.20 -7.81 -9.40
N GLU A 198 27.08 -8.43 -10.17
CA GLU A 198 26.90 -8.66 -11.61
C GLU A 198 26.46 -7.39 -12.37
N SER A 199 27.08 -6.26 -12.04
CA SER A 199 26.68 -4.94 -12.54
C SER A 199 26.72 -4.83 -14.06
N HIS A 200 27.56 -5.62 -14.74
CA HIS A 200 27.63 -5.69 -16.19
C HIS A 200 26.34 -6.23 -16.86
N VAL A 201 25.51 -6.99 -16.11
CA VAL A 201 24.21 -7.49 -16.54
C VAL A 201 23.09 -6.61 -15.96
N THR A 202 23.15 -6.33 -14.66
CA THR A 202 22.09 -5.65 -13.93
C THR A 202 21.89 -4.20 -14.39
N VAL A 203 22.97 -3.46 -14.57
CA VAL A 203 22.91 -2.04 -14.95
C VAL A 203 22.28 -1.82 -16.34
N PRO A 204 22.66 -2.56 -17.40
CA PRO A 204 21.98 -2.48 -18.69
C PRO A 204 20.49 -2.84 -18.64
N GLN A 205 20.11 -3.85 -17.81
CA GLN A 205 18.71 -4.23 -17.64
C GLN A 205 17.88 -3.12 -16.99
N ILE A 206 18.38 -2.51 -15.91
CA ILE A 206 17.72 -1.39 -15.24
C ILE A 206 17.52 -0.21 -16.21
N ASN A 207 18.56 0.12 -17.00
CA ASN A 207 18.47 1.18 -17.99
C ASN A 207 17.40 0.91 -19.06
N ALA A 208 17.31 -0.33 -19.55
CA ALA A 208 16.31 -0.73 -20.54
C ALA A 208 14.88 -0.71 -20.00
N MET A 209 14.67 -0.97 -18.71
CA MET A 209 13.34 -1.03 -18.08
C MET A 209 12.58 0.27 -18.21
N PHE A 210 13.24 1.41 -18.01
CA PHE A 210 12.57 2.72 -18.07
C PHE A 210 11.95 2.98 -19.44
N ASN A 211 12.72 2.81 -20.51
CA ASN A 211 12.23 3.07 -21.86
C ASN A 211 11.19 2.05 -22.33
N GLY A 212 11.36 0.77 -21.96
CA GLY A 212 10.41 -0.28 -22.27
C GLY A 212 9.05 -0.06 -21.60
N ASP A 213 9.04 0.27 -20.32
CA ASP A 213 7.79 0.56 -19.58
C ASP A 213 7.12 1.84 -20.08
N LYS A 214 7.89 2.90 -20.33
CA LYS A 214 7.39 4.15 -20.89
C LYS A 214 6.66 3.92 -22.21
N ASN A 215 7.31 3.28 -23.18
CA ASN A 215 6.73 3.03 -24.51
C ASN A 215 5.45 2.19 -24.40
N ARG A 216 5.44 1.15 -23.58
CA ARG A 216 4.26 0.33 -23.35
C ARG A 216 3.09 1.16 -22.79
N LYS A 217 3.33 1.99 -21.78
CA LYS A 217 2.30 2.80 -21.16
C LYS A 217 1.80 3.91 -22.08
N GLU A 218 2.66 4.55 -22.86
CA GLU A 218 2.27 5.52 -23.87
C GLU A 218 1.23 4.93 -24.83
N ILE A 219 1.47 3.73 -25.33
CA ILE A 219 0.53 3.02 -26.22
C ILE A 219 -0.80 2.77 -25.48
N LEU A 220 -0.77 2.30 -24.23
CA LEU A 220 -1.97 2.02 -23.47
C LEU A 220 -2.81 3.29 -23.20
N VAL A 221 -2.16 4.41 -22.87
CA VAL A 221 -2.81 5.71 -22.68
C VAL A 221 -3.35 6.24 -23.99
N GLN A 222 -2.55 6.15 -25.07
CA GLN A 222 -2.95 6.59 -26.39
C GLN A 222 -4.22 5.88 -26.87
N HIS A 223 -4.33 4.57 -26.65
CA HIS A 223 -5.47 3.77 -27.10
C HIS A 223 -6.62 3.64 -26.08
N GLY A 224 -6.64 4.47 -25.03
CA GLY A 224 -7.73 4.54 -24.05
C GLY A 224 -7.83 3.31 -23.11
N PHE A 225 -6.72 2.61 -22.87
CA PHE A 225 -6.67 1.51 -21.90
C PHE A 225 -6.27 1.99 -20.50
N ARG A 226 -5.64 3.16 -20.38
CA ARG A 226 -5.18 3.74 -19.12
C ARG A 226 -5.34 5.26 -19.14
N LEU A 227 -5.47 5.84 -17.95
CA LEU A 227 -5.41 7.29 -17.77
C LEU A 227 -3.98 7.83 -18.00
N PRO A 228 -3.83 9.10 -18.38
CA PRO A 228 -2.51 9.74 -18.49
C PRO A 228 -1.63 9.60 -17.24
N SER A 229 -2.22 9.68 -16.04
CA SER A 229 -1.53 9.50 -14.76
C SER A 229 -0.82 8.16 -14.59
N ALA A 230 -1.21 7.11 -15.33
CA ALA A 230 -0.53 5.83 -15.34
C ALA A 230 0.94 5.93 -15.79
N MET A 231 1.29 6.99 -16.54
CA MET A 231 2.67 7.30 -16.96
C MET A 231 3.57 7.65 -15.77
N ASP A 232 3.00 8.11 -14.65
CA ASP A 232 3.76 8.53 -13.46
C ASP A 232 4.12 7.34 -12.56
N ASN A 233 3.55 6.17 -12.78
CA ASN A 233 4.02 4.92 -12.19
C ASN A 233 5.08 4.29 -13.11
N ARG A 234 6.32 4.65 -12.91
CA ARG A 234 7.44 4.27 -13.79
C ARG A 234 8.70 3.96 -12.99
N PRO A 235 9.61 3.12 -13.52
CA PRO A 235 10.93 2.93 -12.97
C PRO A 235 11.69 4.25 -12.86
N LEU A 236 12.69 4.29 -11.99
CA LEU A 236 13.61 5.43 -11.94
C LEU A 236 14.35 5.57 -13.28
N ARG A 237 14.70 6.81 -13.62
CA ARG A 237 15.66 7.06 -14.67
C ARG A 237 17.05 6.64 -14.19
N PHE A 238 17.87 6.21 -15.11
CA PHE A 238 19.23 5.78 -14.78
C PHE A 238 20.14 6.97 -14.39
N GLU A 239 19.80 8.19 -14.83
CA GLU A 239 20.48 9.44 -14.49
C GLU A 239 20.14 9.84 -13.03
#